data_27f61fb1d2cca985405710d1aa7c2863
#
_entry.id   27f61fb1d2cca985405710d1aa7c2863
#
_cell.length_a   1.000
_cell.length_b   1.000
_cell.length_c   1.000
_cell.angle_alpha   90.00
_cell.angle_beta   90.00
_cell.angle_gamma   90.00
#
_symmetry.space_group_name_H-M   'P 1'
#
loop_
_entity.id
_entity.type
_entity.pdbx_description
1 polymer ?
#
loop_
_entity_poly.entity_id
_entity_poly.type
_entity_poly.pdbx_seq_one_letter_code
_entity_poly.pdbx_strand_id
1 'polypeptide(L)'
;MMNIWIVRQTCLYDHETYVTSHLTEKGALITAIKTVRDDMVSGFCEEELEDMRPGLPHDPEEDLMCYSSEQLRGIVEDWWEYSWDINEQAQYQIYETQVEA
;
A
#
# COMPACT_ATOMS: atom_id res chain seq x y z
N MET A 1 -6.09 20.10 -18.44
CA MET A 1 -5.49 19.54 -17.21
C MET A 1 -6.01 18.13 -16.97
N MET A 2 -5.14 17.25 -16.54
CA MET A 2 -5.48 15.87 -16.23
C MET A 2 -5.25 15.62 -14.74
N ASN A 3 -6.21 14.98 -14.09
CA ASN A 3 -6.03 14.55 -12.70
C ASN A 3 -5.32 13.20 -12.67
N ILE A 4 -4.31 13.08 -11.84
CA ILE A 4 -3.64 11.81 -11.58
C ILE A 4 -3.58 11.55 -10.08
N TRP A 5 -3.46 10.29 -9.75
CA TRP A 5 -3.32 9.85 -8.36
C TRP A 5 -1.88 9.43 -8.11
N ILE A 6 -1.32 9.92 -7.01
CA ILE A 6 0.06 9.65 -6.63
C ILE A 6 0.09 8.75 -5.40
N VAL A 7 0.87 7.69 -5.47
CA VAL A 7 1.21 6.87 -4.31
C VAL A 7 2.65 7.16 -3.97
N ARG A 8 2.89 7.61 -2.75
CA ARG A 8 4.22 7.94 -2.25
C ARG A 8 4.56 7.07 -1.06
N GLN A 9 5.67 6.37 -1.14
CA GLN A 9 6.23 5.58 -0.06
C GLN A 9 7.54 6.21 0.38
N THR A 10 7.63 6.58 1.65
CA THR A 10 8.87 7.11 2.24
C THR A 10 9.40 6.11 3.24
N CYS A 11 10.62 5.62 3.01
CA CYS A 11 11.29 4.74 3.94
C CYS A 11 12.06 5.57 4.96
N LEU A 12 11.71 5.46 6.24
CA LEU A 12 12.32 6.26 7.30
C LEU A 12 13.73 5.77 7.66
N TYR A 13 14.03 4.52 7.34
CA TYR A 13 15.31 3.91 7.67
C TYR A 13 16.45 4.42 6.78
N ASP A 14 16.25 4.43 5.47
CA ASP A 14 17.27 4.85 4.49
C ASP A 14 16.95 6.19 3.82
N HIS A 15 15.85 6.83 4.19
CA HIS A 15 15.36 8.11 3.65
C HIS A 15 15.07 8.08 2.15
N GLU A 16 14.86 6.90 1.58
CA GLU A 16 14.46 6.78 0.18
C GLU A 16 12.96 7.00 0.02
N THR A 17 12.60 7.62 -1.08
CA THR A 17 11.19 7.88 -1.43
C THR A 17 10.89 7.27 -2.79
N TYR A 18 9.84 6.48 -2.86
CA TYR A 18 9.34 5.89 -4.10
C TYR A 18 7.99 6.49 -4.43
N VAL A 19 7.81 6.88 -5.68
CA VAL A 19 6.58 7.52 -6.15
C VAL A 19 6.08 6.81 -7.40
N THR A 20 4.80 6.49 -7.42
CA THR A 20 4.12 5.97 -8.62
C THR A 20 2.93 6.85 -8.93
N SER A 21 2.57 6.92 -10.22
CA SER A 21 1.42 7.70 -10.68
C SER A 21 0.39 6.82 -11.37
N HIS A 22 -0.88 7.17 -11.20
CA HIS A 22 -2.00 6.36 -11.68
C HIS A 22 -3.09 7.27 -12.23
N LEU A 23 -3.79 6.79 -13.25
CA LEU A 23 -4.89 7.54 -13.87
C LEU A 23 -6.19 7.47 -13.07
N THR A 24 -6.32 6.50 -12.17
CA THR A 24 -7.51 6.32 -11.35
C THR A 24 -7.17 6.15 -9.88
N GLU A 25 -8.09 6.56 -9.01
CA GLU A 25 -7.98 6.32 -7.57
C GLU A 25 -7.88 4.82 -7.26
N LYS A 26 -8.71 4.03 -7.92
CA LYS A 26 -8.72 2.57 -7.71
C LYS A 26 -7.36 1.96 -8.02
N GLY A 27 -6.73 2.36 -9.13
CA GLY A 27 -5.39 1.90 -9.49
C GLY A 27 -4.35 2.27 -8.45
N ALA A 28 -4.40 3.50 -7.94
CA ALA A 28 -3.50 3.97 -6.88
C ALA A 28 -3.69 3.17 -5.59
N LEU A 29 -4.94 2.95 -5.17
CA LEU A 29 -5.25 2.19 -3.97
C LEU A 29 -4.76 0.74 -4.07
N ILE A 30 -4.99 0.08 -5.19
CA ILE A 30 -4.51 -1.28 -5.42
C ILE A 30 -2.99 -1.35 -5.36
N THR A 31 -2.30 -0.41 -6.00
CA THR A 31 -0.84 -0.35 -5.97
C THR A 31 -0.33 -0.13 -4.55
N ALA A 32 -0.95 0.75 -3.79
CA ALA A 32 -0.57 0.99 -2.39
C ALA A 32 -0.70 -0.28 -1.55
N ILE A 33 -1.81 -1.01 -1.68
CA ILE A 33 -2.02 -2.26 -0.96
C ILE A 33 -0.95 -3.29 -1.32
N LYS A 34 -0.70 -3.48 -2.62
CA LYS A 34 0.31 -4.44 -3.09
C LYS A 34 1.71 -4.07 -2.61
N THR A 35 2.06 -2.79 -2.64
CA THR A 35 3.37 -2.33 -2.19
C THR A 35 3.56 -2.59 -0.70
N VAL A 36 2.58 -2.28 0.13
CA VAL A 36 2.67 -2.54 1.58
C VAL A 36 2.79 -4.03 1.84
N ARG A 37 1.97 -4.85 1.17
CA ARG A 37 2.02 -6.30 1.34
C ARG A 37 3.36 -6.88 0.91
N ASP A 38 3.89 -6.44 -0.23
CA ASP A 38 5.17 -6.91 -0.73
C ASP A 38 6.31 -6.55 0.23
N ASP A 39 6.29 -5.34 0.78
CA ASP A 39 7.27 -4.92 1.78
C ASP A 39 7.20 -5.79 3.03
N MET A 40 6.00 -6.10 3.50
CA MET A 40 5.80 -6.96 4.66
C MET A 40 6.26 -8.38 4.39
N VAL A 41 5.92 -8.93 3.22
CA VAL A 41 6.28 -10.31 2.85
C VAL A 41 7.79 -10.44 2.63
N SER A 42 8.44 -9.46 2.02
CA SER A 42 9.88 -9.54 1.76
C SER A 42 10.74 -9.23 2.99
N GLY A 43 10.18 -8.57 4.00
CA GLY A 43 10.88 -8.23 5.24
C GLY A 43 10.94 -9.35 6.28
N PHE A 44 10.21 -10.45 6.07
CA PHE A 44 10.09 -11.53 7.05
C PHE A 44 10.37 -12.89 6.42
N CYS A 45 10.90 -13.84 7.20
CA CYS A 45 11.11 -15.21 6.72
C CYS A 45 9.78 -15.99 6.68
N GLU A 46 9.78 -17.15 6.01
CA GLU A 46 8.57 -17.98 5.85
C GLU A 46 7.92 -18.37 7.19
N GLU A 47 8.73 -18.72 8.19
CA GLU A 47 8.22 -19.09 9.50
C GLU A 47 7.50 -17.91 10.18
N GLU A 48 8.08 -16.73 10.10
CA GLU A 48 7.46 -15.52 10.64
C GLU A 48 6.17 -15.18 9.91
N LEU A 49 6.13 -15.34 8.61
CA LEU A 49 4.93 -15.09 7.80
C LEU A 49 3.80 -16.05 8.15
N GLU A 50 4.10 -17.33 8.36
CA GLU A 50 3.09 -18.30 8.76
C GLU A 50 2.47 -17.95 10.11
N ASP A 51 3.29 -17.52 11.05
CA ASP A 51 2.82 -17.09 12.38
C ASP A 51 1.98 -15.82 12.29
N MET A 52 2.27 -14.94 11.32
CA MET A 52 1.58 -13.66 11.15
C MET A 52 0.30 -13.76 10.31
N ARG A 53 0.15 -14.80 9.47
CA ARG A 53 -0.99 -14.94 8.56
C ARG A 53 -2.36 -14.71 9.21
N PRO A 54 -2.64 -15.25 10.39
CA PRO A 54 -3.95 -15.00 11.02
C PRO A 54 -4.19 -13.54 11.41
N GLY A 55 -3.12 -12.76 11.54
CA GLY A 55 -3.21 -11.34 11.89
C GLY A 55 -3.10 -10.38 10.70
N LEU A 56 -2.79 -10.90 9.50
CA LEU A 56 -2.70 -10.04 8.32
C LEU A 56 -4.09 -9.56 7.89
N PRO A 57 -4.26 -8.27 7.62
CA PRO A 57 -5.50 -7.76 7.06
C PRO A 57 -5.63 -8.28 5.62
N HIS A 58 -6.60 -9.08 5.33
CA HIS A 58 -6.87 -9.65 4.01
C HIS A 58 -5.80 -10.65 3.52
N ASP A 59 -6.22 -11.53 2.62
CA ASP A 59 -5.34 -12.52 1.99
C ASP A 59 -4.42 -11.83 0.97
N PRO A 60 -3.09 -12.08 1.01
CA PRO A 60 -2.16 -11.51 0.03
C PRO A 60 -2.46 -11.88 -1.43
N GLU A 61 -3.16 -12.98 -1.68
CA GLU A 61 -3.53 -13.45 -3.02
C GLU A 61 -4.91 -12.96 -3.48
N GLU A 62 -5.59 -12.17 -2.66
CA GLU A 62 -6.93 -11.69 -2.95
C GLU A 62 -6.97 -10.78 -4.17
N ASP A 63 -8.00 -10.94 -5.00
CA ASP A 63 -8.20 -10.08 -6.16
C ASP A 63 -8.83 -8.75 -5.73
N LEU A 64 -8.01 -7.72 -5.72
CA LEU A 64 -8.41 -6.38 -5.29
C LEU A 64 -9.29 -5.66 -6.30
N MET A 65 -9.33 -6.11 -7.55
CA MET A 65 -10.18 -5.49 -8.57
C MET A 65 -11.68 -5.66 -8.30
N CYS A 66 -12.05 -6.65 -7.48
CA CYS A 66 -13.45 -6.89 -7.11
C CYS A 66 -14.00 -5.88 -6.10
N TYR A 67 -13.15 -5.07 -5.48
CA TYR A 67 -13.56 -4.09 -4.46
C TYR A 67 -13.83 -2.72 -5.06
N SER A 68 -14.74 -1.97 -4.42
CA SER A 68 -14.93 -0.56 -4.74
C SER A 68 -13.76 0.28 -4.21
N SER A 69 -13.62 1.51 -4.71
CA SER A 69 -12.59 2.44 -4.21
C SER A 69 -12.71 2.69 -2.71
N GLU A 70 -13.94 2.79 -2.21
CA GLU A 70 -14.19 2.99 -0.77
C GLU A 70 -13.72 1.79 0.06
N GLN A 71 -14.01 0.57 -0.42
CA GLN A 71 -13.54 -0.65 0.24
C GLN A 71 -12.02 -0.76 0.20
N LEU A 72 -11.40 -0.44 -0.94
CA LEU A 72 -9.96 -0.45 -1.09
C LEU A 72 -9.28 0.56 -0.17
N ARG A 73 -9.89 1.72 0.04
CA ARG A 73 -9.37 2.72 0.97
C ARG A 73 -9.32 2.19 2.40
N GLY A 74 -10.36 1.49 2.83
CA GLY A 74 -10.37 0.81 4.13
C GLY A 74 -9.27 -0.24 4.24
N ILE A 75 -9.05 -1.02 3.19
CA ILE A 75 -7.98 -2.03 3.15
C ILE A 75 -6.59 -1.36 3.25
N VAL A 76 -6.37 -0.27 2.52
CA VAL A 76 -5.11 0.50 2.60
C VAL A 76 -4.86 0.96 4.03
N GLU A 77 -5.86 1.53 4.68
CA GLU A 77 -5.74 2.01 6.06
C GLU A 77 -5.39 0.88 7.01
N ASP A 78 -6.04 -0.28 6.88
CA ASP A 78 -5.76 -1.46 7.70
C ASP A 78 -4.32 -1.94 7.53
N TRP A 79 -3.84 -2.00 6.28
CA TRP A 79 -2.47 -2.42 5.99
C TRP A 79 -1.43 -1.41 6.48
N TRP A 80 -1.72 -0.11 6.37
CA TRP A 80 -0.81 0.92 6.87
C TRP A 80 -0.67 0.85 8.39
N GLU A 81 -1.79 0.71 9.09
CA GLU A 81 -1.78 0.57 10.54
C GLU A 81 -1.01 -0.69 10.98
N TYR A 82 -1.28 -1.80 10.31
CA TYR A 82 -0.60 -3.05 10.58
C TYR A 82 0.91 -2.95 10.31
N SER A 83 1.29 -2.38 9.19
CA SER A 83 2.69 -2.17 8.82
C SER A 83 3.42 -1.28 9.81
N TRP A 84 2.79 -0.22 10.26
CA TRP A 84 3.37 0.69 11.25
C TRP A 84 3.60 -0.01 12.59
N ASP A 85 2.64 -0.80 13.05
CA ASP A 85 2.73 -1.52 14.32
C ASP A 85 3.88 -2.53 14.35
N ILE A 86 4.21 -3.11 13.20
CA ILE A 86 5.23 -4.16 13.10
C ILE A 86 6.59 -3.60 12.68
N ASN A 87 6.61 -2.60 11.82
CA ASN A 87 7.82 -2.17 11.14
C ASN A 87 7.98 -0.65 11.04
N GLU A 88 7.65 0.13 11.91
CA GLU A 88 7.71 1.61 11.99
C GLU A 88 8.69 2.33 11.01
N GLN A 89 8.97 1.74 9.84
CA GLN A 89 10.05 2.18 8.96
C GLN A 89 9.56 2.83 7.65
N ALA A 90 8.28 2.74 7.35
CA ALA A 90 7.76 3.28 6.10
C ALA A 90 6.48 4.09 6.33
N GLN A 91 6.37 5.19 5.59
CA GLN A 91 5.15 6.00 5.54
C GLN A 91 4.62 5.99 4.12
N TYR A 92 3.30 5.94 4.00
CA TYR A 92 2.61 5.91 2.71
C TYR A 92 1.66 7.09 2.61
N GLN A 93 1.54 7.63 1.41
CA GLN A 93 0.59 8.71 1.11
C GLN A 93 -0.06 8.44 -0.24
N ILE A 94 -1.35 8.72 -0.33
CA ILE A 94 -2.09 8.70 -1.59
C ILE A 94 -2.78 10.05 -1.72
N TYR A 95 -2.56 10.72 -2.85
CA TYR A 95 -3.19 12.02 -3.09
C TYR A 95 -3.45 12.23 -4.58
N GLU A 96 -4.42 13.06 -4.87
CA GLU A 96 -4.74 13.48 -6.23
C GLU A 96 -4.01 14.78 -6.54
N THR A 97 -3.47 14.88 -7.74
CA THR A 97 -2.85 16.10 -8.22
C THR A 97 -3.24 16.34 -9.68
N GLN A 98 -3.02 17.54 -10.16
CA GLN A 98 -3.29 17.90 -11.54
C GLN A 98 -1.98 18.08 -12.29
N VAL A 99 -1.95 17.57 -13.53
CA VAL A 99 -0.82 17.77 -14.43
C VAL A 99 -1.34 18.41 -15.72
N GLU A 100 -0.53 19.27 -16.29
CA GLU A 100 -0.82 19.83 -17.59
C GLU A 100 -0.52 18.77 -18.66
N ALA A 101 -1.51 18.56 -19.51
CA ALA A 101 -1.38 17.60 -20.59
C ALA A 101 -0.52 18.15 -21.73
#